data_331deb2399d829d582463fc33459ee26
#
_entry.id   331deb2399d829d582463fc33459ee26
#
_cell.length_a   1.000
_cell.length_b   1.000
_cell.length_c   1.000
_cell.angle_alpha   90.00
_cell.angle_beta   90.00
_cell.angle_gamma   90.00
#
_symmetry.space_group_name_H-M   'P 1'
#
loop_
_entity.id
_entity.type
_entity.pdbx_description
1 polymer ?
#
loop_
_entity_poly.entity_id
_entity_poly.type
_entity_poly.pdbx_seq_one_letter_code
_entity_poly.pdbx_strand_id
1 'polypeptide(L)'
;ASANTDGIVMIVPTDKEAALAQIVSYWESISGFTTEETRYKSYYARDVNAYFAVKLDDKVKKKGNPYAEVGSQSGTQLDVNPTVQICSDAVEALLAKGIPIEQTIRECRNFTRFVNIRQAKAPGAHKNGEYLGRVLRWYYAKGEMGCIQTVASNGKVADSDGAKPCLDLPETFPEDVDYDWYIRTTKGILEDIGYLARPKQ
;
A
#
# COMPACT_ATOMS: atom_id res chain seq x y z
N ALA A 1 9.05 -17.85 -11.07
CA ALA A 1 10.17 -17.08 -10.51
C ALA A 1 10.04 -15.61 -10.89
N SER A 2 10.46 -14.73 -10.01
CA SER A 2 10.56 -13.28 -10.26
C SER A 2 11.96 -12.85 -9.83
N ALA A 3 12.63 -12.01 -10.63
CA ALA A 3 13.98 -11.55 -10.37
C ALA A 3 14.08 -10.03 -10.52
N ASN A 4 14.94 -9.44 -9.70
CA ASN A 4 15.40 -8.06 -9.81
C ASN A 4 16.94 -8.02 -9.76
N THR A 5 17.52 -6.81 -9.68
CA THR A 5 18.98 -6.62 -9.67
C THR A 5 19.68 -7.43 -8.56
N ASP A 6 19.05 -7.56 -7.38
CA ASP A 6 19.69 -8.03 -6.14
C ASP A 6 19.07 -9.31 -5.59
N GLY A 7 18.08 -9.90 -6.25
CA GLY A 7 17.43 -11.08 -5.71
C GLY A 7 16.48 -11.80 -6.65
N ILE A 8 16.24 -13.06 -6.32
CA ILE A 8 15.31 -13.93 -7.03
C ILE A 8 14.27 -14.45 -6.04
N VAL A 9 12.99 -14.36 -6.39
CA VAL A 9 11.90 -15.02 -5.68
C VAL A 9 11.40 -16.19 -6.51
N MET A 10 11.32 -17.37 -5.90
CA MET A 10 10.89 -18.57 -6.60
C MET A 10 10.07 -19.49 -5.70
N ILE A 11 9.19 -20.28 -6.30
CA ILE A 11 8.53 -21.41 -5.65
C ILE A 11 9.40 -22.62 -5.93
N VAL A 12 9.83 -23.28 -4.88
CA VAL A 12 10.70 -24.48 -4.95
C VAL A 12 9.93 -25.66 -4.37
N PRO A 13 9.71 -26.74 -5.15
CA PRO A 13 9.19 -27.99 -4.60
C PRO A 13 10.14 -28.55 -3.54
N THR A 14 9.60 -29.14 -2.48
CA THR A 14 10.40 -29.64 -1.35
C THR A 14 11.45 -30.66 -1.79
N ASP A 15 11.16 -31.50 -2.77
CA ASP A 15 12.09 -32.48 -3.34
C ASP A 15 13.24 -31.85 -4.14
N LYS A 16 13.18 -30.55 -4.44
CA LYS A 16 14.20 -29.80 -5.18
C LYS A 16 15.01 -28.84 -4.31
N GLU A 17 14.71 -28.72 -3.02
CA GLU A 17 15.43 -27.80 -2.13
C GLU A 17 16.93 -28.14 -2.04
N ALA A 18 17.29 -29.43 -1.94
CA ALA A 18 18.69 -29.86 -1.89
C ALA A 18 19.45 -29.52 -3.19
N ALA A 19 18.82 -29.69 -4.33
CA ALA A 19 19.42 -29.33 -5.62
C ALA A 19 19.62 -27.81 -5.75
N LEU A 20 18.65 -27.00 -5.28
CA LEU A 20 18.80 -25.55 -5.24
C LEU A 20 19.98 -25.15 -4.35
N ALA A 21 20.09 -25.71 -3.16
CA ALA A 21 21.20 -25.43 -2.23
C ALA A 21 22.56 -25.69 -2.86
N GLN A 22 22.71 -26.80 -3.63
CA GLN A 22 23.93 -27.11 -4.37
C GLN A 22 24.24 -26.07 -5.44
N ILE A 23 23.24 -25.63 -6.20
CA ILE A 23 23.40 -24.59 -7.24
C ILE A 23 23.84 -23.27 -6.59
N VAL A 24 23.19 -22.87 -5.50
CA VAL A 24 23.53 -21.64 -4.77
C VAL A 24 24.97 -21.71 -4.24
N SER A 25 25.36 -22.79 -3.56
CA SER A 25 26.74 -22.97 -3.05
C SER A 25 27.79 -22.96 -4.18
N TYR A 26 27.49 -23.61 -5.31
CA TYR A 26 28.36 -23.55 -6.47
C TYR A 26 28.51 -22.12 -7.00
N TRP A 27 27.39 -21.40 -7.15
CA TRP A 27 27.42 -20.03 -7.61
C TRP A 27 28.20 -19.10 -6.66
N GLU A 28 28.01 -19.23 -5.35
CA GLU A 28 28.76 -18.49 -4.34
C GLU A 28 30.28 -18.76 -4.42
N SER A 29 30.64 -20.03 -4.64
CA SER A 29 32.05 -20.42 -4.75
C SER A 29 32.78 -19.82 -5.96
N ILE A 30 32.08 -19.65 -7.08
CA ILE A 30 32.68 -19.10 -8.31
C ILE A 30 32.57 -17.58 -8.40
N SER A 31 31.55 -16.97 -7.76
CA SER A 31 31.31 -15.53 -7.82
C SER A 31 31.99 -14.76 -6.69
N GLY A 32 32.28 -15.42 -5.56
CA GLY A 32 32.75 -14.78 -4.34
C GLY A 32 31.70 -13.97 -3.58
N PHE A 33 30.44 -14.01 -4.02
CA PHE A 33 29.33 -13.38 -3.30
C PHE A 33 28.70 -14.37 -2.31
N THR A 34 28.08 -13.82 -1.27
CA THR A 34 27.25 -14.58 -0.32
C THR A 34 25.79 -14.23 -0.52
N THR A 35 24.91 -15.22 -0.53
CA THR A 35 23.47 -15.03 -0.65
C THR A 35 22.78 -15.06 0.72
N GLU A 36 21.67 -14.35 0.83
CA GLU A 36 20.77 -14.43 1.96
C GLU A 36 19.46 -15.09 1.53
N GLU A 37 19.03 -16.12 2.25
CA GLU A 37 17.76 -16.80 2.02
C GLU A 37 16.69 -16.27 2.98
N THR A 38 15.53 -15.89 2.43
CA THR A 38 14.33 -15.58 3.21
C THR A 38 13.18 -16.46 2.75
N ARG A 39 12.57 -17.21 3.68
CA ARG A 39 11.42 -18.08 3.38
C ARG A 39 10.10 -17.39 3.70
N TYR A 40 9.12 -17.59 2.82
CA TYR A 40 7.77 -17.04 2.94
C TYR A 40 6.74 -18.17 2.89
N LYS A 41 5.64 -18.02 3.66
CA LYS A 41 4.44 -18.87 3.54
C LYS A 41 3.69 -18.59 2.25
N SER A 42 3.62 -17.29 1.89
CA SER A 42 2.97 -16.85 0.67
C SER A 42 3.60 -15.55 0.16
N TYR A 43 3.50 -15.35 -1.15
CA TYR A 43 4.03 -14.18 -1.83
C TYR A 43 3.04 -13.72 -2.91
N TYR A 44 2.56 -12.49 -2.80
CA TYR A 44 1.59 -11.88 -3.69
C TYR A 44 2.19 -10.60 -4.25
N ALA A 45 2.32 -10.49 -5.55
CA ALA A 45 3.02 -9.39 -6.18
C ALA A 45 2.32 -8.91 -7.43
N ARG A 46 2.18 -7.59 -7.54
CA ARG A 46 1.90 -6.93 -8.82
C ARG A 46 3.16 -6.94 -9.69
N ASP A 47 4.30 -6.60 -9.10
CA ASP A 47 5.63 -6.57 -9.71
C ASP A 47 6.72 -6.71 -8.62
N VAL A 48 7.99 -6.75 -9.04
CA VAL A 48 9.15 -6.94 -8.14
C VAL A 48 9.31 -5.85 -7.08
N ASN A 49 8.68 -4.67 -7.27
CA ASN A 49 8.75 -3.53 -6.37
C ASN A 49 7.42 -3.27 -5.64
N ALA A 50 6.36 -4.05 -5.91
CA ALA A 50 5.06 -3.89 -5.28
C ALA A 50 4.49 -5.26 -4.91
N TYR A 51 4.66 -5.65 -3.63
CA TYR A 51 4.28 -6.97 -3.15
C TYR A 51 3.95 -7.01 -1.65
N PHE A 52 3.26 -8.09 -1.27
CA PHE A 52 3.09 -8.56 0.11
C PHE A 52 3.67 -9.97 0.23
N ALA A 53 4.48 -10.20 1.23
CA ALA A 53 5.08 -11.51 1.52
C ALA A 53 4.84 -11.88 2.99
N VAL A 54 4.15 -12.98 3.23
CA VAL A 54 3.89 -13.50 4.59
C VAL A 54 5.04 -14.40 4.99
N LYS A 55 5.76 -14.03 6.04
CA LYS A 55 6.87 -14.81 6.60
C LYS A 55 6.35 -16.01 7.38
N LEU A 56 7.24 -16.94 7.74
CA LEU A 56 6.90 -18.13 8.53
C LEU A 56 6.37 -17.80 9.94
N ASP A 57 6.71 -16.62 10.48
CA ASP A 57 6.25 -16.10 11.77
C ASP A 57 4.98 -15.22 11.67
N ASP A 58 4.26 -15.29 10.56
CA ASP A 58 3.06 -14.50 10.22
C ASP A 58 3.27 -12.99 10.10
N LYS A 59 4.50 -12.50 10.18
CA LYS A 59 4.78 -11.11 9.84
C LYS A 59 4.71 -10.90 8.34
N VAL A 60 4.18 -9.75 7.95
CA VAL A 60 4.07 -9.39 6.53
C VAL A 60 5.18 -8.41 6.17
N LYS A 61 5.97 -8.76 5.16
CA LYS A 61 6.86 -7.82 4.47
C LYS A 61 6.09 -7.24 3.30
N LYS A 62 6.01 -5.92 3.24
CA LYS A 62 5.33 -5.20 2.15
C LYS A 62 6.27 -4.20 1.51
N LYS A 63 6.15 -4.03 0.20
CA LYS A 63 6.95 -3.10 -0.60
C LYS A 63 6.06 -2.43 -1.64
N GLY A 64 6.38 -1.19 -1.97
CA GLY A 64 5.69 -0.40 -2.99
C GLY A 64 4.60 0.51 -2.44
N ASN A 65 4.43 1.68 -3.07
CA ASN A 65 3.37 2.62 -2.75
C ASN A 65 2.07 2.18 -3.46
N PRO A 66 0.91 2.10 -2.76
CA PRO A 66 0.63 2.61 -1.41
C PRO A 66 0.84 1.60 -0.28
N TYR A 67 1.46 0.45 -0.51
CA TYR A 67 1.45 -0.70 0.41
C TYR A 67 2.45 -0.57 1.56
N ALA A 68 3.59 0.10 1.33
CA ALA A 68 4.62 0.26 2.35
C ALA A 68 4.15 1.18 3.49
N GLU A 69 4.59 0.88 4.70
CA GLU A 69 4.38 1.78 5.83
C GLU A 69 5.16 3.08 5.67
N VAL A 70 4.63 4.15 6.25
CA VAL A 70 5.34 5.41 6.38
C VAL A 70 6.64 5.18 7.14
N GLY A 71 7.78 5.56 6.54
CA GLY A 71 9.09 5.36 7.13
C GLY A 71 9.73 3.99 6.93
N SER A 72 9.07 3.05 6.23
CA SER A 72 9.63 1.72 5.96
C SER A 72 10.60 1.68 4.77
N GLN A 73 10.68 2.74 4.00
CA GLN A 73 11.64 2.89 2.91
C GLN A 73 12.89 3.61 3.40
N SER A 74 14.03 3.39 2.75
CA SER A 74 15.35 3.93 3.11
C SER A 74 15.51 5.44 2.91
N GLY A 75 14.43 6.19 3.03
CA GLY A 75 14.39 7.65 3.06
C GLY A 75 14.07 8.16 4.47
N THR A 76 14.13 9.46 4.67
CA THR A 76 13.65 10.07 5.89
C THR A 76 12.14 9.88 6.01
N GLN A 77 11.60 9.76 7.21
CA GLN A 77 10.14 9.62 7.45
C GLN A 77 9.31 10.75 6.80
N LEU A 78 9.94 11.84 6.43
CA LEU A 78 9.34 13.00 5.76
C LEU A 78 9.08 12.78 4.26
N ASP A 79 9.69 11.78 3.64
CA ASP A 79 9.60 11.53 2.20
C ASP A 79 8.37 10.69 1.80
N VAL A 80 7.74 10.02 2.76
CA VAL A 80 6.60 9.13 2.50
C VAL A 80 5.35 9.69 3.17
N ASN A 81 4.45 10.21 2.35
CA ASN A 81 3.16 10.68 2.82
C ASN A 81 2.19 9.50 3.07
N PRO A 82 1.43 9.51 4.15
CA PRO A 82 0.36 8.54 4.37
C PRO A 82 -0.62 8.54 3.20
N THR A 83 -0.98 7.36 2.73
CA THR A 83 -1.97 7.17 1.66
C THR A 83 -2.88 6.01 2.03
N VAL A 84 -4.05 6.34 2.59
CA VAL A 84 -5.10 5.38 3.00
C VAL A 84 -4.55 4.08 3.59
N GLN A 85 -3.72 4.20 4.60
CA GLN A 85 -2.99 3.09 5.21
C GLN A 85 -3.91 1.95 5.67
N ILE A 86 -5.17 2.26 6.01
CA ILE A 86 -6.18 1.26 6.37
C ILE A 86 -6.37 0.18 5.30
N CYS A 87 -6.22 0.53 4.02
CA CYS A 87 -6.33 -0.45 2.94
C CYS A 87 -5.18 -1.45 2.97
N SER A 88 -3.95 -0.97 3.21
CA SER A 88 -2.77 -1.83 3.38
C SER A 88 -2.87 -2.70 4.62
N ASP A 89 -3.37 -2.15 5.73
CA ASP A 89 -3.56 -2.88 6.99
C ASP A 89 -4.60 -4.00 6.81
N ALA A 90 -5.68 -3.74 6.07
CA ALA A 90 -6.71 -4.72 5.80
C ALA A 90 -6.19 -5.87 4.92
N VAL A 91 -5.36 -5.57 3.90
CA VAL A 91 -4.69 -6.60 3.10
C VAL A 91 -3.75 -7.44 3.99
N GLU A 92 -2.94 -6.79 4.83
CA GLU A 92 -2.03 -7.48 5.75
C GLU A 92 -2.78 -8.41 6.70
N ALA A 93 -3.85 -7.93 7.33
CA ALA A 93 -4.68 -8.71 8.24
C ALA A 93 -5.33 -9.92 7.56
N LEU A 94 -5.79 -9.75 6.31
CA LEU A 94 -6.34 -10.84 5.52
C LEU A 94 -5.28 -11.88 5.18
N LEU A 95 -4.12 -11.46 4.66
CA LEU A 95 -3.09 -12.38 4.19
C LEU A 95 -2.39 -13.14 5.33
N ALA A 96 -2.17 -12.49 6.47
CA ALA A 96 -1.48 -13.09 7.61
C ALA A 96 -2.40 -13.87 8.54
N LYS A 97 -3.63 -13.40 8.74
CA LYS A 97 -4.53 -13.89 9.79
C LYS A 97 -5.89 -14.34 9.30
N GLY A 98 -6.20 -14.17 8.01
CA GLY A 98 -7.51 -14.50 7.44
C GLY A 98 -8.64 -13.56 7.90
N ILE A 99 -8.33 -12.39 8.46
CA ILE A 99 -9.34 -11.44 8.92
C ILE A 99 -9.98 -10.75 7.70
N PRO A 100 -11.32 -10.77 7.57
CA PRO A 100 -11.99 -10.10 6.45
C PRO A 100 -11.65 -8.62 6.36
N ILE A 101 -11.44 -8.12 5.14
CA ILE A 101 -11.08 -6.70 4.91
C ILE A 101 -12.15 -5.76 5.44
N GLU A 102 -13.42 -6.13 5.28
CA GLU A 102 -14.58 -5.37 5.78
C GLU A 102 -14.52 -5.20 7.30
N GLN A 103 -14.12 -6.24 8.01
CA GLN A 103 -13.98 -6.21 9.46
C GLN A 103 -12.86 -5.24 9.87
N THR A 104 -11.66 -5.40 9.33
CA THR A 104 -10.52 -4.54 9.65
C THR A 104 -10.84 -3.06 9.40
N ILE A 105 -11.48 -2.75 8.26
CA ILE A 105 -11.79 -1.37 7.88
C ILE A 105 -12.89 -0.79 8.77
N ARG A 106 -13.98 -1.54 9.06
CA ARG A 106 -15.12 -1.01 9.82
C ARG A 106 -14.86 -0.94 11.33
N GLU A 107 -13.97 -1.77 11.86
CA GLU A 107 -13.63 -1.79 13.29
C GLU A 107 -12.49 -0.83 13.64
N CYS A 108 -11.71 -0.35 12.67
CA CYS A 108 -10.62 0.59 12.91
C CYS A 108 -11.17 1.93 13.45
N ARG A 109 -10.62 2.38 14.59
CA ARG A 109 -10.97 3.66 15.24
C ARG A 109 -9.83 4.68 15.19
N ASN A 110 -8.74 4.35 14.53
CA ASN A 110 -7.66 5.29 14.29
C ASN A 110 -7.90 6.04 12.96
N PHE A 111 -8.44 7.25 13.04
CA PHE A 111 -8.77 8.05 11.86
C PHE A 111 -7.56 8.35 10.98
N THR A 112 -6.35 8.45 11.55
CA THR A 112 -5.14 8.74 10.76
C THR A 112 -4.84 7.68 9.71
N ARG A 113 -5.36 6.45 9.87
CA ARG A 113 -5.21 5.38 8.88
C ARG A 113 -6.07 5.59 7.63
N PHE A 114 -7.09 6.43 7.70
CA PHE A 114 -8.03 6.73 6.61
C PHE A 114 -7.62 7.92 5.76
N VAL A 115 -6.65 8.73 6.18
CA VAL A 115 -6.30 9.96 5.51
C VAL A 115 -5.26 9.76 4.40
N ASN A 116 -5.33 10.66 3.43
CA ASN A 116 -4.26 10.94 2.49
C ASN A 116 -3.58 12.24 2.89
N ILE A 117 -2.26 12.30 2.74
CA ILE A 117 -1.49 13.54 2.83
C ILE A 117 -0.70 13.69 1.54
N ARG A 118 -0.78 14.88 0.93
CA ARG A 118 -0.02 15.18 -0.29
C ARG A 118 0.39 16.65 -0.32
N GLN A 119 1.55 16.92 -0.88
CA GLN A 119 2.01 18.28 -1.12
C GLN A 119 1.61 18.74 -2.51
N ALA A 120 0.91 19.87 -2.61
CA ALA A 120 0.64 20.57 -3.86
C ALA A 120 1.79 21.50 -4.22
N LYS A 121 2.00 21.70 -5.54
CA LYS A 121 2.92 22.73 -6.03
C LYS A 121 2.39 24.14 -5.69
N ALA A 122 3.30 25.11 -5.59
CA ALA A 122 2.93 26.52 -5.40
C ALA A 122 2.00 27.00 -6.55
N PRO A 123 1.02 27.86 -6.24
CA PRO A 123 0.70 28.47 -4.96
C PRO A 123 -0.15 27.61 -4.02
N GLY A 124 -0.51 26.39 -4.35
CA GLY A 124 -1.30 25.49 -3.52
C GLY A 124 -2.49 24.88 -4.24
N ALA A 125 -3.51 24.47 -3.49
CA ALA A 125 -4.72 23.86 -4.03
C ALA A 125 -6.00 24.43 -3.37
N HIS A 126 -7.13 24.17 -4.02
CA HIS A 126 -8.46 24.54 -3.55
C HIS A 126 -9.47 23.43 -3.84
N LYS A 127 -10.60 23.47 -3.14
CA LYS A 127 -11.79 22.68 -3.47
C LYS A 127 -13.03 23.57 -3.32
N ASN A 128 -13.89 23.56 -4.32
CA ASN A 128 -15.13 24.37 -4.33
C ASN A 128 -14.92 25.86 -4.00
N GLY A 129 -13.78 26.43 -4.42
CA GLY A 129 -13.42 27.82 -4.14
C GLY A 129 -12.73 28.07 -2.80
N GLU A 130 -12.68 27.10 -1.91
CA GLU A 130 -11.95 27.18 -0.64
C GLU A 130 -10.47 26.84 -0.84
N TYR A 131 -9.58 27.74 -0.43
CA TYR A 131 -8.14 27.53 -0.49
C TYR A 131 -7.65 26.61 0.62
N LEU A 132 -6.95 25.55 0.25
CA LEU A 132 -6.50 24.49 1.16
C LEU A 132 -5.00 24.55 1.50
N GLY A 133 -4.27 25.52 0.96
CA GLY A 133 -2.82 25.60 1.17
C GLY A 133 -2.03 24.64 0.27
N ARG A 134 -0.79 24.35 0.68
CA ARG A 134 0.13 23.47 -0.05
C ARG A 134 0.22 22.06 0.54
N VAL A 135 -0.03 21.90 1.83
CA VAL A 135 -0.06 20.57 2.49
C VAL A 135 -1.53 20.17 2.58
N LEU A 136 -1.89 19.22 1.75
CA LEU A 136 -3.26 18.73 1.63
C LEU A 136 -3.44 17.50 2.50
N ARG A 137 -4.54 17.48 3.26
CA ARG A 137 -5.01 16.29 3.98
C ARG A 137 -6.48 16.08 3.68
N TRP A 138 -6.85 14.86 3.36
CA TRP A 138 -8.25 14.50 3.09
C TRP A 138 -8.53 13.04 3.42
N TYR A 139 -9.80 12.71 3.51
CA TYR A 139 -10.34 11.36 3.56
C TYR A 139 -11.50 11.22 2.59
N TYR A 140 -12.00 10.02 2.40
CA TYR A 140 -13.16 9.79 1.54
C TYR A 140 -14.42 9.69 2.38
N ALA A 141 -15.40 10.56 2.08
CA ALA A 141 -16.65 10.71 2.82
C ALA A 141 -17.86 10.39 1.94
N LYS A 142 -18.92 9.88 2.56
CA LYS A 142 -20.17 9.59 1.88
C LYS A 142 -20.77 10.85 1.28
N GLY A 143 -21.21 10.76 0.02
CA GLY A 143 -21.85 11.88 -0.67
C GLY A 143 -20.91 13.01 -1.08
N GLU A 144 -19.63 12.91 -0.78
CA GLU A 144 -18.66 13.94 -1.20
C GLU A 144 -18.37 13.81 -2.69
N MET A 145 -18.41 14.92 -3.41
CA MET A 145 -18.25 14.98 -4.86
C MET A 145 -17.08 15.88 -5.26
N GLY A 146 -16.66 15.76 -6.53
CA GLY A 146 -15.60 16.57 -7.11
C GLY A 146 -14.21 16.17 -6.60
N CYS A 147 -13.22 16.97 -6.95
CA CYS A 147 -11.82 16.74 -6.62
C CYS A 147 -11.16 17.99 -6.05
N ILE A 148 -9.98 17.82 -5.45
CA ILE A 148 -9.10 18.93 -5.10
C ILE A 148 -8.36 19.35 -6.36
N GLN A 149 -8.26 20.68 -6.60
CA GLN A 149 -7.62 21.24 -7.78
C GLN A 149 -6.45 22.15 -7.38
N THR A 150 -5.42 22.16 -8.22
CA THR A 150 -4.29 23.08 -8.06
C THR A 150 -4.70 24.50 -8.43
N VAL A 151 -4.29 25.51 -7.67
CA VAL A 151 -4.58 26.91 -7.95
C VAL A 151 -3.95 27.36 -9.27
N ALA A 152 -2.75 26.86 -9.59
CA ALA A 152 -1.99 27.29 -10.76
C ALA A 152 -2.65 26.94 -12.10
N SER A 153 -3.34 25.80 -12.17
CA SER A 153 -3.83 25.28 -13.47
C SER A 153 -5.26 24.72 -13.41
N ASN A 154 -5.91 24.77 -12.26
CA ASN A 154 -7.16 24.04 -11.99
C ASN A 154 -7.07 22.52 -12.30
N GLY A 155 -5.84 22.01 -12.43
CA GLY A 155 -5.60 20.58 -12.66
C GLY A 155 -5.94 19.77 -11.41
N LYS A 156 -6.51 18.59 -11.61
CA LYS A 156 -6.84 17.67 -10.51
C LYS A 156 -5.59 17.23 -9.74
N VAL A 157 -5.66 17.31 -8.42
CA VAL A 157 -4.73 16.62 -7.54
C VAL A 157 -5.00 15.12 -7.65
N ALA A 158 -3.98 14.32 -7.90
CA ALA A 158 -4.15 12.89 -8.09
C ALA A 158 -4.82 12.25 -6.85
N ASP A 159 -5.66 11.25 -7.08
CA ASP A 159 -6.39 10.48 -6.07
C ASP A 159 -7.33 11.31 -5.18
N SER A 160 -7.82 12.46 -5.68
CA SER A 160 -8.68 13.34 -4.88
C SER A 160 -10.16 13.35 -5.31
N ASP A 161 -10.61 12.43 -6.16
CA ASP A 161 -12.04 12.31 -6.49
C ASP A 161 -12.83 11.86 -5.26
N GLY A 162 -13.87 12.63 -4.88
CA GLY A 162 -14.63 12.36 -3.66
C GLY A 162 -13.85 12.65 -2.35
N ALA A 163 -12.74 13.36 -2.43
CA ALA A 163 -11.95 13.75 -1.28
C ALA A 163 -12.63 14.82 -0.45
N LYS A 164 -12.85 14.58 0.84
CA LYS A 164 -13.26 15.59 1.81
C LYS A 164 -12.02 16.14 2.51
N PRO A 165 -11.67 17.42 2.33
CA PRO A 165 -10.54 18.01 3.01
C PRO A 165 -10.70 17.96 4.53
N CYS A 166 -9.60 17.67 5.24
CA CYS A 166 -9.52 17.76 6.70
C CYS A 166 -8.14 18.29 7.10
N LEU A 167 -7.98 19.62 7.03
CA LEU A 167 -6.69 20.25 7.32
C LEU A 167 -6.30 20.02 8.80
N ASP A 168 -7.27 20.07 9.71
CA ASP A 168 -7.12 19.64 11.10
C ASP A 168 -7.70 18.24 11.27
N LEU A 169 -7.03 17.43 12.10
CA LEU A 169 -7.57 16.12 12.45
C LEU A 169 -8.78 16.31 13.38
N PRO A 170 -9.90 15.65 13.11
CA PRO A 170 -11.08 15.74 13.97
C PRO A 170 -10.81 15.12 15.33
N GLU A 171 -11.39 15.68 16.38
CA GLU A 171 -11.29 15.17 17.75
C GLU A 171 -12.02 13.83 17.92
N THR A 172 -13.08 13.63 17.15
CA THR A 172 -13.86 12.38 17.14
C THR A 172 -13.81 11.73 15.76
N PHE A 173 -13.99 10.42 15.71
CA PHE A 173 -14.02 9.70 14.44
C PHE A 173 -15.22 10.15 13.60
N PRO A 174 -15.02 10.61 12.33
CA PRO A 174 -16.12 11.13 11.53
C PRO A 174 -17.16 10.05 11.18
N GLU A 175 -18.43 10.40 11.29
CA GLU A 175 -19.55 9.48 11.00
C GLU A 175 -19.77 9.26 9.50
N ASP A 176 -19.31 10.20 8.68
CA ASP A 176 -19.50 10.22 7.24
C ASP A 176 -18.42 9.49 6.44
N VAL A 177 -17.49 8.79 7.09
CA VAL A 177 -16.46 8.00 6.39
C VAL A 177 -17.13 7.00 5.43
N ASP A 178 -16.73 7.05 4.15
CA ASP A 178 -17.19 6.10 3.12
C ASP A 178 -16.41 4.79 3.21
N TYR A 179 -16.76 3.94 4.17
CA TYR A 179 -16.14 2.62 4.31
C TYR A 179 -16.18 1.79 3.02
N ASP A 180 -17.21 1.95 2.21
CA ASP A 180 -17.37 1.16 0.98
C ASP A 180 -16.36 1.58 -0.09
N TRP A 181 -15.96 2.86 -0.11
CA TRP A 181 -14.85 3.34 -0.92
C TRP A 181 -13.54 2.62 -0.53
N TYR A 182 -13.21 2.57 0.76
CA TYR A 182 -11.99 1.91 1.26
C TYR A 182 -12.01 0.42 1.00
N ILE A 183 -13.15 -0.25 1.16
CA ILE A 183 -13.32 -1.67 0.84
C ILE A 183 -13.10 -1.93 -0.65
N ARG A 184 -13.71 -1.13 -1.54
CA ARG A 184 -13.49 -1.26 -3.00
C ARG A 184 -12.03 -1.05 -3.37
N THR A 185 -11.38 -0.05 -2.80
CA THR A 185 -9.95 0.23 -3.00
C THR A 185 -9.08 -0.94 -2.55
N THR A 186 -9.37 -1.50 -1.38
CA THR A 186 -8.66 -2.68 -0.86
C THR A 186 -8.84 -3.90 -1.76
N LYS A 187 -10.06 -4.14 -2.29
CA LYS A 187 -10.31 -5.21 -3.27
C LYS A 187 -9.48 -5.02 -4.54
N GLY A 188 -9.36 -3.80 -5.03
CA GLY A 188 -8.48 -3.47 -6.16
C GLY A 188 -7.01 -3.80 -5.88
N ILE A 189 -6.52 -3.55 -4.67
CA ILE A 189 -5.16 -3.97 -4.26
C ILE A 189 -5.02 -5.49 -4.30
N LEU A 190 -6.00 -6.24 -3.78
CA LEU A 190 -5.99 -7.70 -3.78
C LEU A 190 -6.04 -8.29 -5.20
N GLU A 191 -6.75 -7.65 -6.11
CA GLU A 191 -6.77 -7.99 -7.54
C GLU A 191 -5.40 -7.72 -8.20
N ASP A 192 -4.80 -6.57 -7.91
CA ASP A 192 -3.51 -6.17 -8.46
C ASP A 192 -2.38 -7.11 -8.07
N ILE A 193 -2.37 -7.61 -6.84
CA ILE A 193 -1.37 -8.58 -6.37
C ILE A 193 -1.72 -10.04 -6.70
N GLY A 194 -2.83 -10.28 -7.41
CA GLY A 194 -3.26 -11.60 -7.85
C GLY A 194 -3.87 -12.49 -6.77
N TYR A 195 -4.28 -11.93 -5.63
CA TYR A 195 -5.01 -12.67 -4.60
C TYR A 195 -6.46 -12.92 -5.01
N LEU A 196 -7.14 -11.93 -5.57
CA LEU A 196 -8.45 -12.06 -6.18
C LEU A 196 -8.32 -12.17 -7.69
N ALA A 197 -9.20 -12.97 -8.31
CA ALA A 197 -9.29 -13.01 -9.77
C ALA A 197 -9.81 -11.65 -10.30
N ARG A 198 -9.11 -11.06 -11.26
CA ARG A 198 -9.62 -9.87 -11.95
C ARG A 198 -10.92 -10.22 -12.68
N PRO A 199 -11.97 -9.37 -12.58
CA PRO A 199 -13.14 -9.56 -13.43
C PRO A 199 -12.72 -9.61 -14.89
N LYS A 200 -13.20 -10.60 -15.63
CA LYS A 200 -13.00 -10.61 -17.11
C LYS A 200 -13.69 -9.38 -17.68
N GLN A 201 -12.93 -8.51 -18.33
CA GLN A 201 -13.47 -7.39 -19.10
C GLN A 201 -14.20 -7.90 -20.34
#